data_97b01d6e8ddaa7c2eb40b6e273153d0a
#
_entry.id   97b01d6e8ddaa7c2eb40b6e273153d0a
#
_cell.length_a   1.000
_cell.length_b   1.000
_cell.length_c   1.000
_cell.angle_alpha   90.00
_cell.angle_beta   90.00
_cell.angle_gamma   90.00
#
_symmetry.space_group_name_H-M   'P 1'
#
loop_
_entity.id
_entity.type
_entity.pdbx_description
1 polymer ?
#
loop_
_entity_poly.entity_id
_entity_poly.type
_entity_poly.pdbx_seq_one_letter_code
_entity_poly.pdbx_strand_id
1 'polypeptide(L)'
;MAHSNFTVRSYADSDEAGVIRLWREVFPDNPPWNEPKADIHRKLGVQRELFLVGDLGGRVIATVMAGFDGHRGWVHLVAVAPDCRRHGIGRVMMLEAERRLRQIGCTKINLQVRASNRGVVSFYEKLGYAVEERVSMGKRLT
;
A
#
# COMPACT_ATOMS: atom_id res chain seq x y z
N MET A 1 16.65 -10.60 9.83
CA MET A 1 16.07 -11.28 8.65
C MET A 1 16.93 -10.98 7.44
N ALA A 2 17.26 -12.02 6.70
CA ALA A 2 17.97 -11.81 5.44
C ALA A 2 17.00 -11.31 4.37
N HIS A 3 17.42 -10.29 3.63
CA HIS A 3 16.59 -9.72 2.57
C HIS A 3 17.09 -10.14 1.17
N SER A 4 17.97 -11.14 1.09
CA SER A 4 18.57 -11.57 -0.18
C SER A 4 17.55 -12.06 -1.20
N ASN A 5 16.38 -12.55 -0.74
CA ASN A 5 15.31 -13.04 -1.61
C ASN A 5 14.12 -12.07 -1.66
N PHE A 6 14.28 -10.87 -1.10
CA PHE A 6 13.20 -9.90 -1.07
C PHE A 6 13.28 -8.99 -2.30
N THR A 7 12.18 -8.89 -3.04
CA THR A 7 12.06 -7.98 -4.18
C THR A 7 10.75 -7.24 -4.10
N VAL A 8 10.74 -6.01 -4.63
CA VAL A 8 9.51 -5.24 -4.84
C VAL A 8 9.22 -5.22 -6.32
N ARG A 9 8.03 -5.61 -6.70
CA ARG A 9 7.62 -5.69 -8.09
C ARG A 9 6.14 -5.37 -8.24
N SER A 10 5.68 -5.18 -9.47
CA SER A 10 4.26 -5.03 -9.73
C SER A 10 3.53 -6.35 -9.48
N TYR A 11 2.27 -6.21 -9.07
CA TYR A 11 1.36 -7.33 -8.89
C TYR A 11 1.23 -8.15 -10.18
N ALA A 12 1.24 -9.47 -10.04
CA ALA A 12 0.91 -10.41 -11.10
C ALA A 12 -0.34 -11.18 -10.70
N ASP A 13 -1.08 -11.71 -11.69
CA ASP A 13 -2.34 -12.39 -11.42
C ASP A 13 -2.20 -13.56 -10.44
N SER A 14 -1.05 -14.21 -10.43
CA SER A 14 -0.78 -15.31 -9.50
C SER A 14 -0.63 -14.85 -8.03
N ASP A 15 -0.59 -13.54 -7.77
CA ASP A 15 -0.46 -13.01 -6.41
C ASP A 15 -1.79 -12.88 -5.67
N GLU A 16 -2.91 -13.10 -6.35
CA GLU A 16 -4.23 -12.80 -5.76
C GLU A 16 -4.43 -13.49 -4.41
N ALA A 17 -4.20 -14.78 -4.33
CA ALA A 17 -4.42 -15.52 -3.08
C ALA A 17 -3.51 -15.03 -1.95
N GLY A 18 -2.24 -14.74 -2.27
CA GLY A 18 -1.28 -14.24 -1.28
C GLY A 18 -1.63 -12.84 -0.77
N VAL A 19 -2.07 -11.96 -1.66
CA VAL A 19 -2.50 -10.61 -1.28
C VAL A 19 -3.75 -10.66 -0.41
N ILE A 20 -4.74 -11.46 -0.79
CA ILE A 20 -5.98 -11.60 0.00
C ILE A 20 -5.65 -12.10 1.41
N ARG A 21 -4.80 -13.12 1.52
CA ARG A 21 -4.37 -13.66 2.81
C ARG A 21 -3.69 -12.57 3.66
N LEU A 22 -2.77 -11.82 3.05
CA LEU A 22 -2.06 -10.74 3.73
C LEU A 22 -3.04 -9.68 4.25
N TRP A 23 -3.97 -9.23 3.40
CA TRP A 23 -4.90 -8.18 3.79
C TRP A 23 -5.89 -8.62 4.87
N ARG A 24 -6.32 -9.88 4.86
CA ARG A 24 -7.17 -10.41 5.92
C ARG A 24 -6.46 -10.46 7.26
N GLU A 25 -5.16 -10.70 7.23
CA GLU A 25 -4.33 -10.74 8.43
C GLU A 25 -4.04 -9.33 8.96
N VAL A 26 -3.71 -8.39 8.07
CA VAL A 26 -3.30 -7.04 8.46
C VAL A 26 -4.49 -6.12 8.70
N PHE A 27 -5.60 -6.32 7.98
CA PHE A 27 -6.79 -5.48 8.04
C PHE A 27 -8.04 -6.29 8.39
N PRO A 28 -8.07 -6.95 9.55
CA PRO A 28 -9.20 -7.82 9.90
C PRO A 28 -10.53 -7.07 10.07
N ASP A 29 -10.48 -5.76 10.37
CA ASP A 29 -11.65 -4.93 10.65
C ASP A 29 -12.09 -4.09 9.45
N ASN A 30 -11.64 -4.44 8.25
CA ASN A 30 -12.07 -3.72 7.04
C ASN A 30 -13.58 -3.85 6.85
N PRO A 31 -14.25 -2.74 6.49
CA PRO A 31 -15.69 -2.79 6.20
C PRO A 31 -16.01 -3.74 5.04
N PRO A 32 -17.24 -4.29 4.99
CA PRO A 32 -17.63 -5.22 3.92
C PRO A 32 -17.47 -4.68 2.49
N TRP A 33 -17.58 -3.35 2.31
CA TRP A 33 -17.40 -2.74 0.98
C TRP A 33 -15.93 -2.66 0.54
N ASN A 34 -14.99 -2.98 1.42
CA ASN A 34 -13.58 -3.10 1.10
C ASN A 34 -13.21 -4.59 0.98
N GLU A 35 -13.99 -5.34 0.22
CA GLU A 35 -13.73 -6.76 0.01
C GLU A 35 -12.44 -6.90 -0.83
N PRO A 36 -11.43 -7.67 -0.36
CA PRO A 36 -10.10 -7.71 -0.98
C PRO A 36 -10.09 -8.05 -2.46
N LYS A 37 -10.84 -9.06 -2.87
CA LYS A 37 -10.87 -9.49 -4.28
C LYS A 37 -11.43 -8.38 -5.18
N ALA A 38 -12.48 -7.71 -4.74
CA ALA A 38 -13.08 -6.61 -5.49
C ALA A 38 -12.12 -5.42 -5.61
N ASP A 39 -11.41 -5.09 -4.52
CA ASP A 39 -10.41 -4.02 -4.55
C ASP A 39 -9.29 -4.33 -5.53
N ILE A 40 -8.79 -5.57 -5.52
CA ILE A 40 -7.77 -6.00 -6.48
C ILE A 40 -8.28 -5.83 -7.90
N HIS A 41 -9.46 -6.37 -8.20
CA HIS A 41 -10.01 -6.35 -9.56
C HIS A 41 -10.23 -4.94 -10.07
N ARG A 42 -10.70 -4.02 -9.23
CA ARG A 42 -10.84 -2.62 -9.63
C ARG A 42 -9.48 -2.00 -9.95
N LYS A 43 -8.48 -2.28 -9.12
CA LYS A 43 -7.13 -1.73 -9.33
C LYS A 43 -6.50 -2.22 -10.63
N LEU A 44 -6.79 -3.44 -11.06
CA LEU A 44 -6.21 -3.98 -12.29
C LEU A 44 -6.61 -3.19 -13.53
N GLY A 45 -7.70 -2.43 -13.48
CA GLY A 45 -8.13 -1.55 -14.56
C GLY A 45 -7.58 -0.13 -14.47
N VAL A 46 -6.80 0.20 -13.41
CA VAL A 46 -6.35 1.58 -13.18
C VAL A 46 -4.88 1.56 -12.73
N GLN A 47 -3.97 1.80 -13.67
CA GLN A 47 -2.54 1.87 -13.37
C GLN A 47 -2.06 0.63 -12.59
N ARG A 48 -2.35 -0.56 -13.11
CA ARG A 48 -2.04 -1.81 -12.41
C ARG A 48 -0.54 -1.95 -12.10
N GLU A 49 0.32 -1.32 -12.88
CA GLU A 49 1.78 -1.32 -12.67
C GLU A 49 2.18 -0.62 -11.37
N LEU A 50 1.29 0.18 -10.79
CA LEU A 50 1.51 0.86 -9.51
C LEU A 50 0.96 0.07 -8.32
N PHE A 51 0.40 -1.10 -8.55
CA PHE A 51 0.05 -2.03 -7.49
C PHE A 51 1.28 -2.88 -7.20
N LEU A 52 1.94 -2.60 -6.07
CA LEU A 52 3.23 -3.22 -5.75
C LEU A 52 3.06 -4.32 -4.73
N VAL A 53 3.83 -5.38 -4.91
CA VAL A 53 3.95 -6.45 -3.92
C VAL A 53 5.40 -6.60 -3.50
N GLY A 54 5.60 -6.92 -2.22
CA GLY A 54 6.88 -7.34 -1.69
C GLY A 54 6.91 -8.85 -1.67
N ASP A 55 7.85 -9.40 -2.41
CA ASP A 55 7.99 -10.84 -2.61
C ASP A 55 9.21 -11.33 -1.87
N LEU A 56 9.02 -12.23 -0.92
CA LEU A 56 10.10 -12.87 -0.18
C LEU A 56 10.12 -14.35 -0.55
N GLY A 57 10.97 -14.70 -1.52
CA GLY A 57 11.14 -16.08 -1.94
C GLY A 57 9.86 -16.75 -2.40
N GLY A 58 8.98 -16.03 -3.10
CA GLY A 58 7.70 -16.53 -3.59
C GLY A 58 6.51 -16.25 -2.67
N ARG A 59 6.74 -15.71 -1.47
CA ARG A 59 5.68 -15.34 -0.53
C ARG A 59 5.39 -13.85 -0.62
N VAL A 60 4.13 -13.47 -0.77
CA VAL A 60 3.71 -12.07 -0.70
C VAL A 60 3.71 -11.64 0.77
N ILE A 61 4.61 -10.76 1.14
CA ILE A 61 4.74 -10.29 2.53
C ILE A 61 4.38 -8.80 2.70
N ALA A 62 4.19 -8.08 1.60
CA ALA A 62 3.89 -6.66 1.68
C ALA A 62 3.14 -6.21 0.45
N THR A 63 2.37 -5.13 0.58
CA THR A 63 1.71 -4.46 -0.55
C THR A 63 1.74 -2.96 -0.38
N VAL A 64 1.68 -2.25 -1.52
CA VAL A 64 1.31 -0.84 -1.60
C VAL A 64 0.45 -0.69 -2.85
N MET A 65 -0.73 -0.14 -2.71
CA MET A 65 -1.57 0.21 -3.84
C MET A 65 -1.39 1.71 -4.11
N ALA A 66 -0.67 2.05 -5.17
CA ALA A 66 -0.39 3.43 -5.51
C ALA A 66 -1.16 3.85 -6.75
N GLY A 67 -1.42 5.14 -6.87
CA GLY A 67 -2.08 5.70 -8.04
C GLY A 67 -1.81 7.19 -8.15
N PHE A 68 -1.96 7.72 -9.37
CA PHE A 68 -1.80 9.15 -9.66
C PHE A 68 -2.99 9.61 -10.50
N ASP A 69 -3.74 10.56 -9.96
CA ASP A 69 -4.94 11.08 -10.62
C ASP A 69 -4.67 12.30 -11.51
N GLY A 70 -3.42 12.68 -11.67
CA GLY A 70 -3.01 13.89 -12.42
C GLY A 70 -2.83 15.10 -11.50
N HIS A 71 -3.33 15.04 -10.27
CA HIS A 71 -3.22 16.11 -9.30
C HIS A 71 -2.39 15.68 -8.10
N ARG A 72 -2.70 14.51 -7.54
CA ARG A 72 -2.00 13.94 -6.37
C ARG A 72 -1.74 12.46 -6.58
N GLY A 73 -0.64 12.00 -6.03
CA GLY A 73 -0.44 10.58 -5.82
C GLY A 73 -1.14 10.15 -4.55
N TRP A 74 -1.64 8.92 -4.53
CA TRP A 74 -2.27 8.31 -3.37
C TRP A 74 -1.71 6.93 -3.15
N VAL A 75 -1.51 6.56 -1.90
CA VAL A 75 -1.19 5.18 -1.54
C VAL A 75 -2.25 4.66 -0.59
N HIS A 76 -2.64 3.40 -0.81
CA HIS A 76 -3.65 2.69 -0.03
C HIS A 76 -3.14 1.29 0.27
N LEU A 77 -3.74 0.64 1.27
CA LEU A 77 -3.48 -0.76 1.56
C LEU A 77 -1.99 -1.06 1.67
N VAL A 78 -1.29 -0.19 2.41
CA VAL A 78 0.11 -0.39 2.75
C VAL A 78 0.14 -1.43 3.87
N ALA A 79 0.66 -2.60 3.56
CA ALA A 79 0.63 -3.74 4.47
C ALA A 79 1.99 -4.41 4.52
N VAL A 80 2.35 -4.89 5.69
CA VAL A 80 3.53 -5.76 5.90
C VAL A 80 3.09 -6.89 6.81
N ALA A 81 3.42 -8.12 6.42
CA ALA A 81 3.10 -9.29 7.24
C ALA A 81 3.65 -9.12 8.65
N PRO A 82 2.87 -9.48 9.70
CA PRO A 82 3.30 -9.25 11.08
C PRO A 82 4.66 -9.86 11.44
N ASP A 83 4.96 -11.04 10.92
CA ASP A 83 6.22 -11.71 11.17
C ASP A 83 7.42 -11.11 10.41
N CYS A 84 7.14 -10.16 9.50
CA CYS A 84 8.17 -9.50 8.70
C CYS A 84 8.37 -8.03 9.09
N ARG A 85 7.70 -7.56 10.13
CA ARG A 85 7.82 -6.17 10.59
C ARG A 85 9.17 -5.92 11.26
N ARG A 86 9.55 -4.63 11.35
CA ARG A 86 10.79 -4.15 11.97
C ARG A 86 12.06 -4.55 11.19
N HIS A 87 11.91 -4.87 9.91
CA HIS A 87 13.04 -5.19 9.03
C HIS A 87 13.17 -4.17 7.88
N GLY A 88 12.49 -3.03 8.00
CA GLY A 88 12.55 -1.99 6.98
C GLY A 88 11.75 -2.28 5.72
N ILE A 89 10.91 -3.31 5.71
CA ILE A 89 10.12 -3.69 4.52
C ILE A 89 9.16 -2.59 4.10
N GLY A 90 8.41 -2.02 5.06
CA GLY A 90 7.47 -0.94 4.76
C GLY A 90 8.15 0.28 4.15
N ARG A 91 9.33 0.63 4.66
CA ARG A 91 10.13 1.72 4.12
C ARG A 91 10.54 1.45 2.67
N VAL A 92 11.04 0.26 2.39
CA VAL A 92 11.44 -0.13 1.03
C VAL A 92 10.25 -0.07 0.08
N MET A 93 9.08 -0.57 0.51
CA MET A 93 7.86 -0.53 -0.27
C MET A 93 7.46 0.92 -0.62
N MET A 94 7.46 1.79 0.37
CA MET A 94 7.08 3.19 0.18
C MET A 94 8.07 3.93 -0.73
N LEU A 95 9.37 3.70 -0.55
CA LEU A 95 10.37 4.35 -1.40
C LEU A 95 10.22 3.93 -2.87
N GLU A 96 9.91 2.67 -3.13
CA GLU A 96 9.67 2.21 -4.51
C GLU A 96 8.40 2.81 -5.09
N ALA A 97 7.33 2.92 -4.30
CA ALA A 97 6.10 3.58 -4.72
C ALA A 97 6.38 5.06 -5.09
N GLU A 98 7.12 5.75 -4.24
CA GLU A 98 7.51 7.14 -4.50
C GLU A 98 8.32 7.28 -5.78
N ARG A 99 9.28 6.38 -5.99
CA ARG A 99 10.11 6.40 -7.19
C ARG A 99 9.26 6.26 -8.45
N ARG A 100 8.34 5.30 -8.46
CA ARG A 100 7.48 5.05 -9.63
C ARG A 100 6.50 6.21 -9.87
N LEU A 101 5.92 6.75 -8.81
CA LEU A 101 5.03 7.91 -8.94
C LEU A 101 5.79 9.13 -9.46
N ARG A 102 7.01 9.35 -8.98
CA ARG A 102 7.84 10.46 -9.47
C ARG A 102 8.13 10.31 -10.96
N GLN A 103 8.36 9.10 -11.44
CA GLN A 103 8.62 8.84 -12.86
C GLN A 103 7.48 9.22 -13.77
N ILE A 104 6.25 9.20 -13.30
CA ILE A 104 5.07 9.56 -14.11
C ILE A 104 4.59 11.00 -13.84
N GLY A 105 5.43 11.80 -13.18
CA GLY A 105 5.16 13.23 -13.01
C GLY A 105 4.45 13.61 -11.71
N CYS A 106 4.26 12.68 -10.80
CA CYS A 106 3.64 12.97 -9.50
C CYS A 106 4.61 13.80 -8.65
N THR A 107 4.12 14.92 -8.10
CA THR A 107 4.92 15.83 -7.30
C THR A 107 4.56 15.81 -5.82
N LYS A 108 3.44 15.21 -5.46
CA LYS A 108 3.01 15.12 -4.07
C LYS A 108 2.15 13.89 -3.87
N ILE A 109 2.41 13.16 -2.77
CA ILE A 109 1.65 11.98 -2.39
C ILE A 109 0.85 12.31 -1.14
N ASN A 110 -0.43 11.96 -1.13
CA ASN A 110 -1.26 11.98 0.07
C ASN A 110 -1.62 10.54 0.46
N LEU A 111 -1.88 10.37 1.74
CA LEU A 111 -2.37 9.10 2.28
C LEU A 111 -3.25 9.37 3.47
N GLN A 112 -4.03 8.38 3.86
CA GLN A 112 -4.89 8.49 5.02
C GLN A 112 -4.51 7.42 6.04
N VAL A 113 -4.49 7.83 7.30
CA VAL A 113 -4.27 6.92 8.43
C VAL A 113 -5.51 7.02 9.32
N ARG A 114 -6.04 5.86 9.74
CA ARG A 114 -7.16 5.87 10.67
C ARG A 114 -6.77 6.63 11.95
N ALA A 115 -7.65 7.48 12.44
CA ALA A 115 -7.37 8.32 13.62
C ALA A 115 -6.94 7.50 14.83
N SER A 116 -7.41 6.26 14.94
CA SER A 116 -7.06 5.36 16.04
C SER A 116 -5.66 4.75 15.90
N ASN A 117 -5.01 4.87 14.73
CA ASN A 117 -3.74 4.20 14.45
C ASN A 117 -2.56 5.17 14.48
N ARG A 118 -2.31 5.77 15.65
CA ARG A 118 -1.29 6.81 15.80
C ARG A 118 0.14 6.29 15.61
N GLY A 119 0.38 5.02 15.91
CA GLY A 119 1.72 4.44 15.71
C GLY A 119 2.16 4.43 14.26
N VAL A 120 1.21 4.31 13.34
CA VAL A 120 1.48 4.33 11.91
C VAL A 120 1.86 5.74 11.43
N VAL A 121 1.30 6.78 12.05
CA VAL A 121 1.65 8.17 11.71
C VAL A 121 3.15 8.39 11.89
N SER A 122 3.73 7.90 12.98
CA SER A 122 5.17 8.02 13.24
C SER A 122 6.01 7.36 12.14
N PHE A 123 5.56 6.21 11.65
CA PHE A 123 6.23 5.53 10.52
C PHE A 123 6.30 6.43 9.30
N TYR A 124 5.18 7.06 8.93
CA TYR A 124 5.14 7.94 7.75
C TYR A 124 5.93 9.25 7.99
N GLU A 125 5.90 9.79 9.20
CA GLU A 125 6.68 10.99 9.52
C GLU A 125 8.17 10.76 9.32
N LYS A 126 8.67 9.58 9.65
CA LYS A 126 10.07 9.21 9.42
C LYS A 126 10.42 9.13 7.93
N LEU A 127 9.42 8.97 7.08
CA LEU A 127 9.61 8.97 5.62
C LEU A 127 9.45 10.36 5.00
N GLY A 128 9.18 11.38 5.82
CA GLY A 128 9.04 12.74 5.36
C GLY A 128 7.60 13.21 5.15
N TYR A 129 6.62 12.40 5.52
CA TYR A 129 5.21 12.82 5.47
C TYR A 129 4.87 13.66 6.69
N ALA A 130 3.91 14.56 6.53
CA ALA A 130 3.45 15.41 7.61
C ALA A 130 1.94 15.38 7.69
N VAL A 131 1.41 15.45 8.91
CA VAL A 131 -0.03 15.59 9.10
C VAL A 131 -0.47 16.94 8.54
N GLU A 132 -1.51 16.92 7.71
CA GLU A 132 -2.06 18.12 7.09
C GLU A 132 -3.39 18.49 7.74
N GLU A 133 -3.64 19.79 7.82
CA GLU A 133 -4.90 20.31 8.32
C GLU A 133 -5.97 20.21 7.24
N ARG A 134 -6.52 19.01 7.10
CA ARG A 134 -7.59 18.71 6.15
C ARG A 134 -8.61 17.79 6.81
N VAL A 135 -9.87 18.05 6.56
CA VAL A 135 -10.93 17.13 6.95
C VAL A 135 -11.13 16.14 5.82
N SER A 136 -11.08 14.85 6.16
CA SER A 136 -11.35 13.81 5.19
C SER A 136 -12.84 13.52 5.17
N MET A 137 -13.44 13.47 3.99
CA MET A 137 -14.85 13.18 3.82
C MET A 137 -15.01 12.09 2.79
N GLY A 138 -15.97 11.22 3.00
CA GLY A 138 -16.25 10.11 2.08
C GLY A 138 -17.74 9.93 1.87
N LYS A 139 -18.11 9.43 0.68
CA LYS A 139 -19.47 9.08 0.34
C LYS A 139 -19.46 7.82 -0.50
N ARG A 140 -20.18 6.80 -0.09
CA ARG A 140 -20.35 5.61 -0.93
C ARG A 140 -21.32 5.92 -2.07
N LEU A 141 -21.00 5.42 -3.26
CA LEU A 141 -21.82 5.63 -4.44
C LEU A 141 -22.74 4.46 -4.76
N THR A 142 -22.57 3.36 -4.02
CA THR A 142 -23.41 2.17 -4.17
C THR A 142 -23.89 1.67 -2.82
#